data_b125cdabc3622583dd5322c07241fcf9
#
_entry.id   b125cdabc3622583dd5322c07241fcf9
#
_cell.length_a   1.000
_cell.length_b   1.000
_cell.length_c   1.000
_cell.angle_alpha   90.00
_cell.angle_beta   90.00
_cell.angle_gamma   90.00
#
_symmetry.space_group_name_H-M   'P 1'
#
loop_
_entity.id
_entity.type
_entity.pdbx_description
1 polymer ?
#
loop_
_entity_poly.entity_id
_entity_poly.type
_entity_poly.pdbx_seq_one_letter_code
_entity_poly.pdbx_strand_id
1 'polypeptide(L)'
;MKYVVHDFETASRCDLIKRGAWVYAQDFSTFVLCYGYKVVEDGKPSPTRVLSEKQLHSVDPELLALVEDPEVIFMAHNNGFEMAMWRYHMEPLGYPPIPIERCHDTMATAAMKALPLGLDALTTALELPIRKDMEGHRHMLMMCKPDRNDSWAHHTPENLQRLYEYNVGDVDSQYGSYLAIGGLGASERGTWICDQRICQRGVKIDRQFIHACMDILEQVRTPMIEKFRELTGGLNPTQREKVLNWVNDQGIPLDNMRKETLDAILDPDDEFGIEDFDESLPYHVHQVLDLRRSLASSSVAKLQRS
;
A
#
# COMPACT_ATOMS: atom_id res chain seq x y z
N MET A 1 23.55 23.35 -9.88
CA MET A 1 22.82 22.37 -9.02
C MET A 1 22.73 21.06 -9.77
N LYS A 2 23.07 19.97 -9.11
CA LYS A 2 23.08 18.63 -9.70
C LYS A 2 22.07 17.73 -8.99
N TYR A 3 21.22 17.06 -9.75
CA TYR A 3 20.27 16.09 -9.21
C TYR A 3 20.10 14.88 -10.13
N VAL A 4 19.65 13.79 -9.54
CA VAL A 4 19.37 12.51 -10.17
C VAL A 4 17.87 12.26 -10.06
N VAL A 5 17.20 12.07 -11.18
CA VAL A 5 15.83 11.53 -11.24
C VAL A 5 15.94 10.04 -11.40
N HIS A 6 15.27 9.25 -10.56
CA HIS A 6 15.47 7.81 -10.55
C HIS A 6 14.20 7.01 -10.27
N ASP A 7 14.21 5.74 -10.66
CA ASP A 7 13.09 4.84 -10.52
C ASP A 7 13.54 3.36 -10.50
N PHE A 8 12.93 2.55 -9.63
CA PHE A 8 13.17 1.11 -9.56
C PHE A 8 12.04 0.31 -10.19
N GLU A 9 12.41 -0.70 -11.00
CA GLU A 9 11.50 -1.78 -11.33
C GLU A 9 11.86 -3.03 -10.51
N THR A 10 10.85 -3.62 -9.88
CA THR A 10 11.05 -4.68 -8.91
C THR A 10 10.07 -5.83 -9.09
N ALA A 11 10.42 -6.99 -8.57
CA ALA A 11 9.52 -8.14 -8.51
C ALA A 11 9.51 -8.76 -7.11
N SER A 12 8.35 -9.28 -6.70
CA SER A 12 8.17 -9.90 -5.39
C SER A 12 6.92 -10.79 -5.31
N ARG A 13 6.92 -11.74 -4.39
CA ARG A 13 5.72 -12.42 -3.92
C ARG A 13 4.96 -11.60 -2.88
N CYS A 14 5.61 -10.64 -2.25
CA CYS A 14 5.00 -9.74 -1.29
C CYS A 14 4.01 -8.78 -1.98
N ASP A 15 2.84 -8.60 -1.38
CA ASP A 15 1.84 -7.64 -1.87
C ASP A 15 2.17 -6.23 -1.38
N LEU A 16 2.75 -5.41 -2.26
CA LEU A 16 3.15 -4.03 -1.95
C LEU A 16 1.99 -3.17 -1.40
N ILE A 17 0.79 -3.31 -1.97
CA ILE A 17 -0.36 -2.49 -1.58
C ILE A 17 -0.80 -2.82 -0.14
N LYS A 18 -0.77 -4.11 0.22
CA LYS A 18 -1.19 -4.55 1.56
C LYS A 18 -0.12 -4.35 2.63
N ARG A 19 1.14 -4.45 2.26
CA ARG A 19 2.26 -4.51 3.22
C ARG A 19 3.04 -3.19 3.31
N GLY A 20 2.93 -2.32 2.30
CA GLY A 20 3.69 -1.07 2.20
C GLY A 20 5.15 -1.27 1.76
N ALA A 21 5.78 -0.19 1.33
CA ALA A 21 7.09 -0.20 0.70
C ALA A 21 8.20 -0.81 1.59
N TRP A 22 8.23 -0.47 2.88
CA TRP A 22 9.26 -0.92 3.81
C TRP A 22 9.20 -2.42 4.09
N VAL A 23 8.01 -3.02 4.22
CA VAL A 23 7.84 -4.48 4.39
C VAL A 23 8.11 -5.20 3.08
N TYR A 24 7.64 -4.64 1.96
CA TYR A 24 7.90 -5.17 0.63
C TYR A 24 9.40 -5.25 0.33
N ALA A 25 10.15 -4.19 0.59
CA ALA A 25 11.60 -4.15 0.35
C ALA A 25 12.40 -5.14 1.24
N GLN A 26 11.88 -5.48 2.41
CA GLN A 26 12.49 -6.45 3.33
C GLN A 26 12.12 -7.90 3.04
N ASP A 27 11.12 -8.14 2.19
CA ASP A 27 10.68 -9.49 1.89
C ASP A 27 11.75 -10.26 1.12
N PHE A 28 12.05 -11.47 1.54
CA PHE A 28 13.10 -12.31 0.95
C PHE A 28 12.88 -12.64 -0.53
N SER A 29 11.64 -12.50 -1.01
CA SER A 29 11.29 -12.73 -2.42
C SER A 29 11.38 -11.48 -3.28
N THR A 30 11.68 -10.32 -2.68
CA THR A 30 11.80 -9.06 -3.40
C THR A 30 13.19 -8.92 -4.02
N PHE A 31 13.23 -8.53 -5.28
CA PHE A 31 14.48 -8.23 -5.98
C PHE A 31 14.29 -7.11 -7.02
N VAL A 32 15.40 -6.46 -7.37
CA VAL A 32 15.43 -5.38 -8.35
C VAL A 32 15.60 -5.97 -9.74
N LEU A 33 14.71 -5.62 -10.67
CA LEU A 33 14.81 -5.98 -12.09
C LEU A 33 15.70 -5.00 -12.86
N CYS A 34 15.53 -3.71 -12.59
CA CYS A 34 16.39 -2.65 -13.08
C CYS A 34 16.24 -1.38 -12.25
N TYR A 35 17.20 -0.48 -12.47
CA TYR A 35 17.22 0.86 -11.89
C TYR A 35 17.52 1.87 -12.98
N GLY A 36 16.55 2.74 -13.24
CA GLY A 36 16.71 3.83 -14.19
C GLY A 36 17.09 5.13 -13.50
N TYR A 37 17.98 5.89 -14.11
CA TYR A 37 18.31 7.21 -13.61
C TYR A 37 18.72 8.18 -14.72
N LYS A 38 18.46 9.45 -14.47
CA LYS A 38 18.83 10.59 -15.32
C LYS A 38 19.55 11.63 -14.47
N VAL A 39 20.72 12.06 -14.91
CA VAL A 39 21.46 13.16 -14.27
C VAL A 39 21.05 14.48 -14.88
N VAL A 40 20.77 15.46 -14.04
CA VAL A 40 20.51 16.83 -14.48
C VAL A 40 21.51 17.75 -13.79
N GLU A 41 22.35 18.41 -14.58
CA GLU A 41 23.37 19.32 -14.09
C GLU A 41 23.17 20.70 -14.73
N ASP A 42 23.00 21.72 -13.90
CA ASP A 42 22.74 23.11 -14.33
C ASP A 42 21.59 23.23 -15.35
N GLY A 43 20.52 22.47 -15.11
CA GLY A 43 19.33 22.44 -15.96
C GLY A 43 19.46 21.63 -17.25
N LYS A 44 20.58 20.99 -17.47
CA LYS A 44 20.84 20.15 -18.67
C LYS A 44 20.66 18.66 -18.30
N PRO A 45 19.63 17.98 -18.83
CA PRO A 45 19.44 16.55 -18.57
C PRO A 45 20.36 15.71 -19.45
N SER A 46 20.89 14.62 -18.87
CA SER A 46 21.48 13.52 -19.62
C SER A 46 20.38 12.62 -20.22
N PRO A 47 20.72 11.75 -21.18
CA PRO A 47 19.87 10.61 -21.49
C PRO A 47 19.62 9.76 -20.24
N THR A 48 18.45 9.14 -20.12
CA THR A 48 18.16 8.18 -19.05
C THR A 48 19.01 6.92 -19.26
N ARG A 49 19.72 6.49 -18.22
CA ARG A 49 20.42 5.20 -18.16
C ARG A 49 19.57 4.21 -17.38
N VAL A 50 19.58 2.97 -17.83
CA VAL A 50 18.97 1.86 -17.09
C VAL A 50 20.06 0.84 -16.79
N LEU A 51 20.22 0.54 -15.51
CA LEU A 51 21.12 -0.50 -15.02
C LEU A 51 20.32 -1.78 -14.76
N SER A 52 20.69 -2.87 -15.41
CA SER A 52 20.17 -4.20 -15.12
C SER A 52 20.63 -4.70 -13.74
N GLU A 53 19.97 -5.69 -13.19
CA GLU A 53 20.37 -6.37 -11.96
C GLU A 53 21.88 -6.71 -11.94
N LYS A 54 22.38 -7.29 -13.03
CA LYS A 54 23.80 -7.64 -13.15
C LYS A 54 24.75 -6.44 -13.03
N GLN A 55 24.38 -5.30 -13.61
CA GLN A 55 25.19 -4.08 -13.54
C GLN A 55 25.17 -3.48 -12.14
N LEU A 56 24.02 -3.54 -11.45
CA LEU A 56 23.91 -3.11 -10.06
C LEU A 56 24.80 -3.93 -9.13
N HIS A 57 24.85 -5.26 -9.30
CA HIS A 57 25.74 -6.14 -8.54
C HIS A 57 27.22 -5.90 -8.79
N SER A 58 27.57 -5.30 -9.92
CA SER A 58 28.96 -4.93 -10.24
C SER A 58 29.37 -3.55 -9.70
N VAL A 59 28.46 -2.87 -8.99
CA VAL A 59 28.61 -1.49 -8.49
C VAL A 59 29.03 -0.52 -9.60
N ASP A 60 28.04 0.04 -10.29
CA ASP A 60 28.27 1.00 -11.38
C ASP A 60 29.05 2.22 -10.87
N PRO A 61 30.25 2.53 -11.42
CA PRO A 61 31.12 3.58 -10.89
C PRO A 61 30.55 4.99 -11.07
N GLU A 62 29.74 5.23 -12.09
CA GLU A 62 29.12 6.54 -12.30
C GLU A 62 28.01 6.78 -11.27
N LEU A 63 27.15 5.78 -11.02
CA LEU A 63 26.13 5.86 -9.98
C LEU A 63 26.78 5.99 -8.60
N LEU A 64 27.84 5.23 -8.32
CA LEU A 64 28.57 5.32 -7.06
C LEU A 64 29.08 6.75 -6.80
N ALA A 65 29.74 7.35 -7.79
CA ALA A 65 30.24 8.73 -7.68
C ALA A 65 29.12 9.75 -7.43
N LEU A 66 27.92 9.57 -8.00
CA LEU A 66 26.76 10.42 -7.76
C LEU A 66 26.24 10.27 -6.34
N VAL A 67 26.26 9.06 -5.78
CA VAL A 67 25.81 8.81 -4.40
C VAL A 67 26.81 9.35 -3.38
N GLU A 68 28.10 9.22 -3.64
CA GLU A 68 29.16 9.73 -2.77
C GLU A 68 29.26 11.26 -2.75
N ASP A 69 28.82 11.95 -3.79
CA ASP A 69 28.78 13.41 -3.84
C ASP A 69 27.63 13.94 -2.94
N PRO A 70 27.94 14.64 -1.81
CA PRO A 70 26.93 15.11 -0.87
C PRO A 70 26.01 16.20 -1.43
N GLU A 71 26.42 16.88 -2.51
CA GLU A 71 25.65 17.97 -3.13
C GLU A 71 24.62 17.46 -4.15
N VAL A 72 24.67 16.19 -4.54
CA VAL A 72 23.72 15.58 -5.47
C VAL A 72 22.42 15.26 -4.76
N ILE A 73 21.32 15.71 -5.34
CA ILE A 73 19.94 15.46 -4.85
C ILE A 73 19.35 14.31 -5.64
N PHE A 74 18.67 13.39 -4.96
CA PHE A 74 17.95 12.26 -5.55
C PHE A 74 16.45 12.53 -5.53
N MET A 75 15.82 12.44 -6.68
CA MET A 75 14.41 12.79 -6.86
C MET A 75 13.66 11.64 -7.53
N ALA A 76 12.52 11.30 -6.95
CA ALA A 76 11.61 10.31 -7.51
C ALA A 76 10.14 10.71 -7.32
N HIS A 77 9.24 9.96 -7.94
CA HIS A 77 7.81 10.07 -7.71
C HIS A 77 7.38 8.99 -6.72
N ASN A 78 6.99 9.38 -5.49
CA ASN A 78 6.82 8.50 -4.34
C ASN A 78 8.16 7.96 -3.78
N ASN A 79 9.11 8.88 -3.57
CA ASN A 79 10.49 8.58 -3.19
C ASN A 79 10.63 7.69 -1.92
N GLY A 80 9.57 7.55 -1.12
CA GLY A 80 9.54 6.60 0.00
C GLY A 80 9.72 5.14 -0.43
N PHE A 81 9.28 4.77 -1.63
CA PHE A 81 9.51 3.45 -2.20
C PHE A 81 10.97 3.28 -2.60
N GLU A 82 11.54 4.24 -3.32
CA GLU A 82 12.94 4.22 -3.76
C GLU A 82 13.91 4.16 -2.58
N MET A 83 13.61 4.90 -1.50
CA MET A 83 14.41 4.87 -0.26
C MET A 83 14.38 3.49 0.40
N ALA A 84 13.23 2.83 0.42
CA ALA A 84 13.12 1.48 0.97
C ALA A 84 13.91 0.48 0.11
N MET A 85 13.76 0.53 -1.22
CA MET A 85 14.51 -0.32 -2.14
C MET A 85 16.02 -0.05 -2.06
N TRP A 86 16.42 1.24 -1.99
CA TRP A 86 17.83 1.59 -1.82
C TRP A 86 18.44 0.94 -0.59
N ARG A 87 17.80 1.10 0.56
CA ARG A 87 18.28 0.58 1.83
C ARG A 87 18.43 -0.94 1.86
N TYR A 88 17.52 -1.68 1.29
CA TYR A 88 17.49 -3.14 1.42
C TYR A 88 18.12 -3.87 0.23
N HIS A 89 18.32 -3.21 -0.90
CA HIS A 89 18.86 -3.83 -2.11
C HIS A 89 20.12 -3.18 -2.63
N MET A 90 20.29 -1.85 -2.49
CA MET A 90 21.49 -1.17 -3.01
C MET A 90 22.62 -1.09 -1.96
N GLU A 91 22.28 -0.72 -0.71
CA GLU A 91 23.29 -0.67 0.36
C GLU A 91 24.00 -2.02 0.58
N PRO A 92 23.31 -3.19 0.57
CA PRO A 92 23.99 -4.49 0.64
C PRO A 92 24.93 -4.80 -0.53
N LEU A 93 24.73 -4.17 -1.69
CA LEU A 93 25.62 -4.29 -2.85
C LEU A 93 26.88 -3.42 -2.74
N GLY A 94 26.93 -2.51 -1.76
CA GLY A 94 28.08 -1.63 -1.52
C GLY A 94 27.86 -0.17 -1.91
N TYR A 95 26.66 0.23 -2.31
CA TYR A 95 26.34 1.64 -2.48
C TYR A 95 26.14 2.33 -1.12
N PRO A 96 26.64 3.56 -0.91
CA PRO A 96 26.40 4.31 0.31
C PRO A 96 24.90 4.62 0.52
N PRO A 97 24.45 4.83 1.78
CA PRO A 97 23.10 5.31 2.04
C PRO A 97 22.89 6.72 1.49
N ILE A 98 21.69 6.97 0.96
CA ILE A 98 21.27 8.31 0.55
C ILE A 98 20.50 8.95 1.71
N PRO A 99 21.02 10.01 2.34
CA PRO A 99 20.33 10.72 3.41
C PRO A 99 19.01 11.33 2.90
N ILE A 100 17.97 11.27 3.72
CA ILE A 100 16.65 11.79 3.36
C ILE A 100 16.67 13.28 3.00
N GLU A 101 17.61 14.02 3.56
CA GLU A 101 17.85 15.42 3.27
C GLU A 101 18.28 15.67 1.83
N ARG A 102 18.79 14.65 1.15
CA ARG A 102 19.14 14.64 -0.27
C ARG A 102 18.00 14.09 -1.15
N CYS A 103 16.90 13.70 -0.58
CA CYS A 103 15.76 13.13 -1.31
C CYS A 103 14.69 14.20 -1.60
N HIS A 104 14.11 14.18 -2.78
CA HIS A 104 12.96 14.98 -3.19
C HIS A 104 11.85 14.06 -3.71
N ASP A 105 10.58 14.48 -3.51
CA ASP A 105 9.42 13.69 -3.90
C ASP A 105 8.44 14.53 -4.72
N THR A 106 8.26 14.17 -5.98
CA THR A 106 7.33 14.86 -6.87
C THR A 106 5.86 14.52 -6.57
N MET A 107 5.57 13.35 -5.99
CA MET A 107 4.22 13.02 -5.53
C MET A 107 3.81 13.89 -4.33
N ALA A 108 4.71 14.09 -3.37
CA ALA A 108 4.48 15.00 -2.25
C ALA A 108 4.28 16.45 -2.72
N THR A 109 5.04 16.88 -3.74
CA THR A 109 4.87 18.20 -4.35
C THR A 109 3.51 18.31 -5.06
N ALA A 110 3.07 17.27 -5.76
CA ALA A 110 1.74 17.22 -6.37
C ALA A 110 0.63 17.31 -5.31
N ALA A 111 0.76 16.57 -4.20
CA ALA A 111 -0.17 16.65 -3.06
C ALA A 111 -0.29 18.08 -2.50
N MET A 112 0.84 18.75 -2.26
CA MET A 112 0.87 20.15 -1.79
C MET A 112 0.12 21.10 -2.72
N LYS A 113 0.13 20.82 -4.03
CA LYS A 113 -0.53 21.63 -5.06
C LYS A 113 -1.95 21.17 -5.39
N ALA A 114 -2.53 20.24 -4.63
CA ALA A 114 -3.84 19.62 -4.90
C ALA A 114 -3.96 18.99 -6.30
N LEU A 115 -2.86 18.45 -6.82
CA LEU A 115 -2.79 17.73 -8.08
C LEU A 115 -2.92 16.22 -7.87
N PRO A 116 -3.24 15.43 -8.93
CA PRO A 116 -3.27 13.97 -8.83
C PRO A 116 -1.96 13.37 -8.34
N LEU A 117 -2.05 12.32 -7.50
CA LEU A 117 -0.87 11.70 -6.89
C LEU A 117 -0.23 10.64 -7.80
N GLY A 118 -0.98 9.97 -8.65
CA GLY A 118 -0.42 8.99 -9.59
C GLY A 118 0.29 9.69 -10.75
N LEU A 119 1.49 9.21 -11.12
CA LEU A 119 2.33 9.84 -12.16
C LEU A 119 1.59 10.01 -13.49
N ASP A 120 0.82 9.01 -13.93
CA ASP A 120 0.03 9.08 -15.16
C ASP A 120 -1.06 10.17 -15.10
N ALA A 121 -1.81 10.20 -14.00
CA ALA A 121 -2.84 11.22 -13.80
C ALA A 121 -2.22 12.63 -13.65
N LEU A 122 -1.05 12.73 -13.02
CA LEU A 122 -0.30 13.97 -12.87
C LEU A 122 0.18 14.50 -14.22
N THR A 123 0.85 13.68 -15.03
CA THR A 123 1.33 14.07 -16.35
C THR A 123 0.19 14.46 -17.28
N THR A 124 -0.96 13.79 -17.16
CA THR A 124 -2.19 14.14 -17.90
C THR A 124 -2.73 15.49 -17.45
N ALA A 125 -2.86 15.73 -16.14
CA ALA A 125 -3.36 17.00 -15.59
C ALA A 125 -2.44 18.19 -15.91
N LEU A 126 -1.14 17.93 -16.06
CA LEU A 126 -0.13 18.93 -16.45
C LEU A 126 0.02 19.09 -17.97
N GLU A 127 -0.76 18.34 -18.76
CA GLU A 127 -0.69 18.34 -20.23
C GLU A 127 0.73 18.11 -20.78
N LEU A 128 1.52 17.28 -20.10
CA LEU A 128 2.88 16.99 -20.52
C LEU A 128 2.91 16.20 -21.84
N PRO A 129 3.90 16.44 -22.71
CA PRO A 129 4.01 15.74 -23.98
C PRO A 129 4.35 14.24 -23.79
N ILE A 130 4.97 13.89 -22.68
CA ILE A 130 5.30 12.51 -22.30
C ILE A 130 4.07 11.94 -21.58
N ARG A 131 3.47 10.89 -22.17
CA ARG A 131 2.35 10.18 -21.56
C ARG A 131 2.79 8.79 -21.15
N LYS A 132 2.18 8.27 -20.09
CA LYS A 132 2.40 6.91 -19.63
C LYS A 132 2.12 5.90 -20.73
N ASP A 133 3.05 5.00 -20.92
CA ASP A 133 2.91 3.83 -21.78
C ASP A 133 1.99 2.79 -21.10
N MET A 134 0.70 2.79 -21.50
CA MET A 134 -0.31 1.88 -20.91
C MET A 134 -0.05 0.41 -21.23
N GLU A 135 0.59 0.11 -22.35
CA GLU A 135 1.00 -1.24 -22.70
C GLU A 135 2.20 -1.67 -21.85
N GLY A 136 3.20 -0.79 -21.72
CA GLY A 136 4.34 -0.98 -20.82
C GLY A 136 3.90 -1.15 -19.36
N HIS A 137 2.89 -0.41 -18.91
CA HIS A 137 2.33 -0.59 -17.57
C HIS A 137 1.74 -1.99 -17.34
N ARG A 138 0.98 -2.53 -18.31
CA ARG A 138 0.48 -3.92 -18.23
C ARG A 138 1.63 -4.92 -18.21
N HIS A 139 2.66 -4.65 -19.00
CA HIS A 139 3.86 -5.47 -19.06
C HIS A 139 4.61 -5.45 -17.71
N MET A 140 4.82 -4.27 -17.13
CA MET A 140 5.40 -4.10 -15.79
C MET A 140 4.60 -4.89 -14.74
N LEU A 141 3.27 -4.79 -14.72
CA LEU A 141 2.43 -5.55 -13.79
C LEU A 141 2.58 -7.08 -13.95
N MET A 142 2.84 -7.56 -15.15
CA MET A 142 3.17 -8.96 -15.38
C MET A 142 4.56 -9.30 -14.81
N MET A 143 5.54 -8.42 -15.02
CA MET A 143 6.93 -8.65 -14.60
C MET A 143 7.11 -8.58 -13.07
N CYS A 144 6.32 -7.79 -12.36
CA CYS A 144 6.49 -7.58 -10.92
C CYS A 144 5.96 -8.71 -10.03
N LYS A 145 5.31 -9.74 -10.59
CA LYS A 145 4.74 -10.88 -9.84
C LYS A 145 5.08 -12.21 -10.50
N PRO A 146 5.17 -13.31 -9.74
CA PRO A 146 5.35 -14.63 -10.34
C PRO A 146 4.13 -15.01 -11.19
N ASP A 147 4.32 -15.91 -12.14
CA ASP A 147 3.26 -16.50 -12.95
C ASP A 147 2.35 -17.43 -12.12
N ARG A 148 1.35 -18.03 -12.78
CA ARG A 148 0.39 -18.94 -12.12
C ARG A 148 1.03 -20.21 -11.55
N ASN A 149 2.26 -20.54 -11.97
CA ASN A 149 3.03 -21.69 -11.48
C ASN A 149 4.05 -21.28 -10.41
N ASP A 150 3.93 -20.07 -9.86
CA ASP A 150 4.86 -19.47 -8.90
C ASP A 150 6.30 -19.37 -9.44
N SER A 151 6.44 -19.13 -10.75
CA SER A 151 7.69 -19.06 -11.51
C SER A 151 7.93 -17.67 -12.07
N TRP A 152 9.20 -17.35 -12.34
CA TRP A 152 9.67 -16.14 -13.02
C TRP A 152 10.03 -16.40 -14.49
N ALA A 153 9.47 -17.47 -15.11
CA ALA A 153 9.80 -17.87 -16.47
C ALA A 153 9.53 -16.79 -17.54
N HIS A 154 8.68 -15.83 -17.23
CA HIS A 154 8.40 -14.68 -18.11
C HIS A 154 9.45 -13.56 -18.06
N HIS A 155 10.47 -13.65 -17.19
CA HIS A 155 11.61 -12.72 -17.17
C HIS A 155 12.61 -13.05 -18.30
N THR A 156 12.11 -13.08 -19.55
CA THR A 156 12.97 -13.29 -20.73
C THR A 156 13.75 -12.02 -21.07
N PRO A 157 14.86 -12.13 -21.83
CA PRO A 157 15.63 -10.95 -22.28
C PRO A 157 14.76 -9.91 -22.99
N GLU A 158 13.81 -10.35 -23.81
CA GLU A 158 12.89 -9.48 -24.57
C GLU A 158 11.95 -8.72 -23.63
N ASN A 159 11.40 -9.42 -22.63
CA ASN A 159 10.51 -8.83 -21.65
C ASN A 159 11.27 -7.86 -20.73
N LEU A 160 12.49 -8.18 -20.33
CA LEU A 160 13.35 -7.27 -19.57
C LEU A 160 13.70 -6.03 -20.37
N GLN A 161 14.03 -6.17 -21.68
CA GLN A 161 14.29 -5.02 -22.54
C GLN A 161 13.09 -4.09 -22.65
N ARG A 162 11.88 -4.63 -22.78
CA ARG A 162 10.64 -3.85 -22.80
C ARG A 162 10.38 -3.13 -21.47
N LEU A 163 10.71 -3.78 -20.34
CA LEU A 163 10.65 -3.17 -19.01
C LEU A 163 11.64 -2.01 -18.87
N TYR A 164 12.84 -2.13 -19.41
CA TYR A 164 13.85 -1.05 -19.39
C TYR A 164 13.36 0.17 -20.18
N GLU A 165 12.72 -0.04 -21.33
CA GLU A 165 12.11 1.05 -22.12
C GLU A 165 10.97 1.74 -21.36
N TYR A 166 10.16 0.97 -20.63
CA TYR A 166 9.11 1.49 -19.76
C TYR A 166 9.70 2.36 -18.63
N ASN A 167 10.73 1.86 -17.95
CA ASN A 167 11.42 2.57 -16.88
C ASN A 167 12.04 3.89 -17.35
N VAL A 168 12.61 3.95 -18.58
CA VAL A 168 13.05 5.22 -19.21
C VAL A 168 11.88 6.21 -19.28
N GLY A 169 10.72 5.77 -19.73
CA GLY A 169 9.52 6.60 -19.83
C GLY A 169 9.05 7.14 -18.48
N ASP A 170 9.12 6.32 -17.42
CA ASP A 170 8.72 6.73 -16.08
C ASP A 170 9.72 7.76 -15.51
N VAL A 171 11.04 7.57 -15.64
CA VAL A 171 12.05 8.56 -15.24
C VAL A 171 11.87 9.89 -16.01
N ASP A 172 11.60 9.84 -17.30
CA ASP A 172 11.39 11.03 -18.13
C ASP A 172 10.08 11.76 -17.74
N SER A 173 9.03 11.02 -17.39
CA SER A 173 7.76 11.55 -16.91
C SER A 173 7.89 12.23 -15.54
N GLN A 174 8.69 11.64 -14.64
CA GLN A 174 9.02 12.24 -13.33
C GLN A 174 9.79 13.55 -13.51
N TYR A 175 10.77 13.57 -14.40
CA TYR A 175 11.53 14.78 -14.72
C TYR A 175 10.63 15.89 -15.30
N GLY A 176 9.79 15.55 -16.28
CA GLY A 176 8.82 16.48 -16.85
C GLY A 176 7.85 17.05 -15.80
N SER A 177 7.38 16.20 -14.90
CA SER A 177 6.54 16.63 -13.78
C SER A 177 7.26 17.62 -12.86
N TYR A 178 8.51 17.32 -12.50
CA TYR A 178 9.32 18.23 -11.68
C TYR A 178 9.53 19.60 -12.34
N LEU A 179 9.80 19.65 -13.65
CA LEU A 179 9.94 20.90 -14.37
C LEU A 179 8.66 21.75 -14.32
N ALA A 180 7.48 21.10 -14.34
CA ALA A 180 6.20 21.78 -14.33
C ALA A 180 5.78 22.25 -12.94
N ILE A 181 6.03 21.44 -11.89
CA ILE A 181 5.51 21.74 -10.54
C ILE A 181 6.59 22.20 -9.55
N GLY A 182 7.88 22.00 -9.85
CA GLY A 182 8.99 22.31 -8.95
C GLY A 182 9.11 21.34 -7.78
N GLY A 183 9.75 21.79 -6.70
CA GLY A 183 9.92 21.04 -5.44
C GLY A 183 9.04 21.56 -4.31
N LEU A 184 9.10 20.87 -3.17
CA LEU A 184 8.45 21.30 -1.93
C LEU A 184 9.05 22.60 -1.41
N GLY A 185 8.19 23.50 -0.90
CA GLY A 185 8.63 24.65 -0.11
C GLY A 185 9.31 24.20 1.19
N ALA A 186 10.06 25.10 1.83
CA ALA A 186 10.87 24.76 3.02
C ALA A 186 10.04 24.17 4.18
N SER A 187 8.85 24.69 4.44
CA SER A 187 7.94 24.20 5.48
C SER A 187 7.44 22.78 5.16
N GLU A 188 6.92 22.59 3.95
CA GLU A 188 6.36 21.33 3.51
C GLU A 188 7.43 20.24 3.41
N ARG A 189 8.66 20.63 3.00
CA ARG A 189 9.80 19.73 2.98
C ARG A 189 10.16 19.23 4.39
N GLY A 190 10.13 20.09 5.40
CA GLY A 190 10.36 19.68 6.79
C GLY A 190 9.32 18.66 7.27
N THR A 191 8.06 18.89 6.93
CA THR A 191 6.95 17.96 7.23
C THR A 191 7.14 16.63 6.51
N TRP A 192 7.47 16.64 5.22
CA TRP A 192 7.73 15.43 4.45
C TRP A 192 8.91 14.62 5.01
N ILE A 193 10.04 15.28 5.36
CA ILE A 193 11.18 14.60 5.97
C ILE A 193 10.78 13.94 7.31
N CYS A 194 9.98 14.62 8.13
CA CYS A 194 9.49 14.06 9.38
C CYS A 194 8.61 12.82 9.15
N ASP A 195 7.68 12.90 8.22
CA ASP A 195 6.80 11.79 7.82
C ASP A 195 7.62 10.59 7.34
N GLN A 196 8.56 10.80 6.42
CA GLN A 196 9.40 9.72 5.90
C GLN A 196 10.28 9.07 6.98
N ARG A 197 10.80 9.85 7.94
CA ARG A 197 11.53 9.30 9.10
C ARG A 197 10.62 8.44 9.98
N ILE A 198 9.36 8.83 10.17
CA ILE A 198 8.37 8.04 10.90
C ILE A 198 8.08 6.74 10.14
N CYS A 199 7.85 6.81 8.84
CA CYS A 199 7.59 5.66 7.98
C CYS A 199 8.78 4.67 7.97
N GLN A 200 10.01 5.18 7.87
CA GLN A 200 11.24 4.38 7.91
C GLN A 200 11.46 3.69 9.26
N ARG A 201 11.24 4.41 10.35
CA ARG A 201 11.38 3.87 11.70
C ARG A 201 10.28 2.85 12.01
N GLY A 202 9.09 3.06 11.48
CA GLY A 202 7.87 2.34 11.85
C GLY A 202 7.38 2.69 13.26
N VAL A 203 6.33 2.00 13.67
CA VAL A 203 5.74 2.12 15.01
C VAL A 203 5.95 0.80 15.74
N LYS A 204 6.48 0.87 16.96
CA LYS A 204 6.67 -0.32 17.80
C LYS A 204 5.31 -0.90 18.18
N ILE A 205 5.11 -2.16 17.86
CA ILE A 205 3.91 -2.92 18.21
C ILE A 205 4.25 -3.89 19.34
N ASP A 206 3.42 -3.92 20.38
CA ASP A 206 3.51 -4.94 21.42
C ASP A 206 2.90 -6.25 20.92
N ARG A 207 3.73 -7.10 20.33
CA ARG A 207 3.30 -8.38 19.76
C ARG A 207 2.80 -9.34 20.82
N GLN A 208 3.36 -9.30 22.03
CA GLN A 208 2.93 -10.18 23.13
C GLN A 208 1.50 -9.81 23.57
N PHE A 209 1.21 -8.52 23.72
CA PHE A 209 -0.13 -8.04 24.01
C PHE A 209 -1.13 -8.41 22.89
N ILE A 210 -0.76 -8.26 21.62
CA ILE A 210 -1.61 -8.63 20.49
C ILE A 210 -1.92 -10.14 20.51
N HIS A 211 -0.91 -11.01 20.73
CA HIS A 211 -1.13 -12.44 20.81
C HIS A 211 -2.08 -12.80 21.98
N ALA A 212 -1.88 -12.20 23.16
CA ALA A 212 -2.77 -12.41 24.28
C ALA A 212 -4.23 -11.98 23.98
N CYS A 213 -4.40 -10.85 23.28
CA CYS A 213 -5.72 -10.41 22.81
C CYS A 213 -6.33 -11.39 21.79
N MET A 214 -5.52 -11.92 20.88
CA MET A 214 -6.00 -12.91 19.90
C MET A 214 -6.43 -14.20 20.56
N ASP A 215 -5.67 -14.70 21.56
CA ASP A 215 -6.02 -15.89 22.33
C ASP A 215 -7.34 -15.73 23.08
N ILE A 216 -7.56 -14.56 23.72
CA ILE A 216 -8.82 -14.25 24.39
C ILE A 216 -9.96 -14.21 23.38
N LEU A 217 -9.73 -13.58 22.22
CA LEU A 217 -10.74 -13.51 21.17
C LEU A 217 -11.15 -14.87 20.65
N GLU A 218 -10.19 -15.78 20.44
CA GLU A 218 -10.46 -17.14 19.98
C GLU A 218 -11.32 -17.90 21.01
N GLN A 219 -10.98 -17.79 22.30
CA GLN A 219 -11.74 -18.41 23.39
C GLN A 219 -13.18 -17.90 23.47
N VAL A 220 -13.42 -16.62 23.17
CA VAL A 220 -14.76 -16.02 23.22
C VAL A 220 -15.54 -16.29 21.93
N ARG A 221 -14.92 -16.16 20.77
CA ARG A 221 -15.60 -16.28 19.47
C ARG A 221 -16.04 -17.69 19.14
N THR A 222 -15.28 -18.69 19.50
CA THR A 222 -15.59 -20.10 19.20
C THR A 222 -16.94 -20.49 19.78
N PRO A 223 -17.20 -20.36 21.09
CA PRO A 223 -18.51 -20.70 21.66
C PRO A 223 -19.65 -19.81 21.14
N MET A 224 -19.37 -18.54 20.81
CA MET A 224 -20.38 -17.66 20.22
C MET A 224 -20.80 -18.14 18.82
N ILE A 225 -19.85 -18.58 18.00
CA ILE A 225 -20.14 -19.14 16.66
C ILE A 225 -20.89 -20.46 16.77
N GLU A 226 -20.52 -21.31 17.71
CA GLU A 226 -21.22 -22.57 17.96
C GLU A 226 -22.67 -22.33 18.40
N LYS A 227 -22.88 -21.41 19.33
CA LYS A 227 -24.21 -21.01 19.75
C LYS A 227 -25.04 -20.40 18.63
N PHE A 228 -24.41 -19.55 17.79
CA PHE A 228 -25.06 -19.00 16.62
C PHE A 228 -25.53 -20.09 15.63
N ARG A 229 -24.70 -21.09 15.40
CA ARG A 229 -25.04 -22.25 14.54
C ARG A 229 -26.15 -23.09 15.11
N GLU A 230 -26.12 -23.34 16.41
CA GLU A 230 -27.18 -24.06 17.10
C GLU A 230 -28.55 -23.36 16.93
N LEU A 231 -28.61 -22.06 17.17
CA LEU A 231 -29.84 -21.28 17.07
C LEU A 231 -30.38 -21.14 15.64
N THR A 232 -29.51 -21.10 14.64
CA THR A 232 -29.88 -20.86 13.23
C THR A 232 -29.96 -22.12 12.39
N GLY A 233 -29.77 -23.31 12.96
CA GLY A 233 -29.77 -24.55 12.22
C GLY A 233 -28.50 -24.71 11.32
N GLY A 234 -27.37 -24.19 11.73
CA GLY A 234 -26.08 -24.40 11.08
C GLY A 234 -25.56 -23.24 10.22
N LEU A 235 -26.20 -22.08 10.26
CA LEU A 235 -25.70 -20.90 9.52
C LEU A 235 -24.39 -20.37 10.12
N ASN A 236 -23.56 -19.76 9.26
CA ASN A 236 -22.38 -19.05 9.71
C ASN A 236 -22.69 -17.54 9.87
N PRO A 237 -22.22 -16.87 10.92
CA PRO A 237 -22.43 -15.42 11.11
C PRO A 237 -21.98 -14.54 9.93
N THR A 238 -21.02 -14.99 9.11
CA THR A 238 -20.55 -14.28 7.93
C THR A 238 -21.46 -14.38 6.70
N GLN A 239 -22.43 -15.30 6.69
CA GLN A 239 -23.37 -15.51 5.59
C GLN A 239 -24.54 -14.52 5.64
N ARG A 240 -24.23 -13.26 5.35
CA ARG A 240 -25.10 -12.10 5.59
C ARG A 240 -26.53 -12.28 5.07
N GLU A 241 -26.70 -12.66 3.82
CA GLU A 241 -28.01 -12.80 3.17
C GLU A 241 -28.79 -13.99 3.74
N LYS A 242 -28.12 -15.11 4.01
CA LYS A 242 -28.78 -16.28 4.61
C LYS A 242 -29.28 -16.00 6.02
N VAL A 243 -28.51 -15.24 6.80
CA VAL A 243 -28.93 -14.82 8.15
C VAL A 243 -30.09 -13.83 8.06
N LEU A 244 -30.05 -12.89 7.11
CA LEU A 244 -31.16 -11.95 6.88
C LEU A 244 -32.45 -12.70 6.54
N ASN A 245 -32.40 -13.65 5.61
CA ASN A 245 -33.55 -14.47 5.23
C ASN A 245 -34.07 -15.29 6.42
N TRP A 246 -33.16 -15.91 7.20
CA TRP A 246 -33.55 -16.65 8.40
C TRP A 246 -34.31 -15.77 9.41
N VAL A 247 -33.87 -14.52 9.64
CA VAL A 247 -34.56 -13.56 10.53
C VAL A 247 -35.93 -13.20 9.97
N ASN A 248 -36.03 -12.93 8.68
CA ASN A 248 -37.29 -12.62 8.01
C ASN A 248 -38.27 -13.80 8.08
N ASP A 249 -37.80 -15.03 7.97
CA ASP A 249 -38.57 -16.26 8.10
C ASP A 249 -39.10 -16.47 9.56
N GLN A 250 -38.47 -15.84 10.56
CA GLN A 250 -38.98 -15.80 11.95
C GLN A 250 -40.05 -14.71 12.14
N GLY A 251 -40.48 -14.02 11.09
CA GLY A 251 -41.51 -12.98 11.13
C GLY A 251 -41.00 -11.58 11.47
N ILE A 252 -39.71 -11.36 11.50
CA ILE A 252 -39.08 -10.05 11.75
C ILE A 252 -38.59 -9.45 10.43
N PRO A 253 -39.32 -8.52 9.81
CA PRO A 253 -38.95 -7.95 8.52
C PRO A 253 -37.78 -7.01 8.66
N LEU A 254 -36.59 -7.41 8.16
CA LEU A 254 -35.39 -6.60 8.06
C LEU A 254 -34.99 -6.39 6.59
N ASP A 255 -34.60 -5.18 6.26
CA ASP A 255 -34.09 -4.84 4.95
C ASP A 255 -32.60 -5.18 4.80
N ASN A 256 -31.86 -5.17 5.90
CA ASN A 256 -30.43 -5.41 5.90
C ASN A 256 -29.88 -5.78 7.29
N MET A 257 -28.60 -6.20 7.30
CA MET A 257 -27.86 -6.59 8.53
C MET A 257 -26.75 -5.59 8.85
N ARG A 258 -26.97 -4.29 8.61
CA ARG A 258 -26.01 -3.24 8.95
C ARG A 258 -26.02 -2.99 10.46
N LYS A 259 -24.90 -2.41 10.95
CA LYS A 259 -24.75 -2.12 12.37
C LYS A 259 -25.89 -1.23 12.88
N GLU A 260 -26.20 -0.17 12.16
CA GLU A 260 -27.23 0.81 12.52
C GLU A 260 -28.62 0.16 12.64
N THR A 261 -28.91 -0.79 11.73
CA THR A 261 -30.18 -1.54 11.77
C THR A 261 -30.24 -2.50 12.97
N LEU A 262 -29.11 -3.15 13.28
CA LEU A 262 -29.03 -4.06 14.42
C LEU A 262 -29.09 -3.31 15.75
N ASP A 263 -28.37 -2.18 15.86
CA ASP A 263 -28.39 -1.34 17.05
C ASP A 263 -29.81 -0.79 17.33
N ALA A 264 -30.54 -0.34 16.31
CA ALA A 264 -31.91 0.14 16.46
C ALA A 264 -32.90 -0.93 16.95
N ILE A 265 -32.63 -2.21 16.70
CA ILE A 265 -33.52 -3.31 17.12
C ILE A 265 -33.11 -3.87 18.49
N LEU A 266 -31.79 -3.92 18.75
CA LEU A 266 -31.27 -4.53 19.97
C LEU A 266 -31.18 -3.55 21.15
N ASP A 267 -30.98 -2.26 20.86
CA ASP A 267 -30.83 -1.19 21.86
C ASP A 267 -31.77 -0.02 21.47
N PRO A 268 -33.10 -0.16 21.53
CA PRO A 268 -34.05 0.87 21.08
C PRO A 268 -33.98 2.17 21.86
N ASP A 269 -33.26 2.21 22.99
CA ASP A 269 -33.21 3.37 23.88
C ASP A 269 -31.81 3.67 24.43
N ASP A 270 -31.10 4.63 23.82
CA ASP A 270 -30.08 5.40 24.56
C ASP A 270 -30.27 6.92 24.50
N GLU A 271 -31.18 7.49 23.71
CA GLU A 271 -31.36 8.95 23.63
C GLU A 271 -32.79 9.51 23.74
N PHE A 272 -33.84 8.73 23.66
CA PHE A 272 -35.22 9.27 23.64
C PHE A 272 -36.28 8.44 24.42
N GLY A 273 -35.97 7.96 25.60
CA GLY A 273 -36.95 7.61 26.65
C GLY A 273 -38.31 7.07 26.18
N ILE A 274 -38.37 6.02 25.37
CA ILE A 274 -39.58 5.30 25.07
C ILE A 274 -39.45 3.91 25.72
N GLU A 275 -40.11 3.76 26.87
CA GLU A 275 -40.27 2.51 27.60
C GLU A 275 -41.25 1.57 26.86
N ASP A 276 -40.91 1.14 25.67
CA ASP A 276 -41.62 0.01 25.06
C ASP A 276 -40.55 -0.92 24.46
N PHE A 277 -39.98 -1.75 25.33
CA PHE A 277 -39.32 -2.98 24.88
C PHE A 277 -40.34 -3.73 24.04
N ASP A 278 -40.12 -3.79 22.73
CA ASP A 278 -40.99 -4.51 21.83
C ASP A 278 -40.99 -6.00 22.24
N GLU A 279 -42.00 -6.39 23.06
CA GLU A 279 -42.26 -7.79 23.46
C GLU A 279 -42.40 -8.71 22.23
N SER A 280 -42.40 -8.14 21.02
CA SER A 280 -42.57 -8.85 19.76
C SER A 280 -41.29 -9.58 19.25
N LEU A 281 -40.07 -9.22 19.74
CA LEU A 281 -38.86 -9.88 19.28
C LEU A 281 -38.64 -11.22 20.02
N PRO A 282 -38.78 -12.37 19.35
CA PRO A 282 -38.53 -13.66 19.99
C PRO A 282 -37.11 -13.76 20.55
N TYR A 283 -37.00 -14.26 21.79
CA TYR A 283 -35.71 -14.32 22.51
C TYR A 283 -34.58 -14.98 21.71
N HIS A 284 -34.86 -16.04 20.96
CA HIS A 284 -33.85 -16.70 20.13
C HIS A 284 -33.40 -15.84 18.94
N VAL A 285 -34.30 -15.00 18.40
CA VAL A 285 -33.92 -14.05 17.31
C VAL A 285 -33.08 -12.93 17.89
N HIS A 286 -33.44 -12.38 19.04
CA HIS A 286 -32.62 -11.41 19.76
C HIS A 286 -31.18 -11.94 19.98
N GLN A 287 -31.06 -13.17 20.52
CA GLN A 287 -29.76 -13.81 20.71
C GLN A 287 -28.95 -13.92 19.40
N VAL A 288 -29.59 -14.30 18.29
CA VAL A 288 -28.93 -14.42 16.99
C VAL A 288 -28.46 -13.06 16.50
N LEU A 289 -29.27 -12.01 16.60
CA LEU A 289 -28.90 -10.66 16.18
C LEU A 289 -27.75 -10.09 17.03
N ASP A 290 -27.80 -10.28 18.36
CA ASP A 290 -26.74 -9.83 19.27
C ASP A 290 -25.41 -10.56 19.02
N LEU A 291 -25.44 -11.88 18.87
CA LEU A 291 -24.26 -12.66 18.48
C LEU A 291 -23.73 -12.22 17.13
N ARG A 292 -24.60 -11.93 16.16
CA ARG A 292 -24.21 -11.45 14.84
C ARG A 292 -23.53 -10.08 14.91
N ARG A 293 -24.08 -9.13 15.69
CA ARG A 293 -23.53 -7.80 15.96
C ARG A 293 -22.13 -7.92 16.58
N SER A 294 -22.00 -8.68 17.64
CA SER A 294 -20.74 -8.89 18.36
C SER A 294 -19.65 -9.54 17.48
N LEU A 295 -20.01 -10.58 16.72
CA LEU A 295 -19.08 -11.30 15.83
C LEU A 295 -18.67 -10.51 14.58
N ALA A 296 -19.45 -9.48 14.18
CA ALA A 296 -19.18 -8.64 13.02
C ALA A 296 -18.25 -7.45 13.30
N SER A 297 -17.80 -7.24 14.54
CA SER A 297 -16.97 -6.11 14.92
C SER A 297 -15.69 -6.05 14.10
N SER A 298 -15.54 -4.97 13.30
CA SER A 298 -14.36 -4.73 12.46
C SER A 298 -13.09 -4.40 13.27
N SER A 299 -13.26 -3.95 14.52
CA SER A 299 -12.13 -3.60 15.40
C SER A 299 -11.26 -4.82 15.71
N VAL A 300 -11.87 -5.99 15.85
CA VAL A 300 -11.21 -7.25 16.12
C VAL A 300 -10.36 -7.74 14.91
N ALA A 301 -10.84 -7.49 13.70
CA ALA A 301 -10.13 -7.90 12.47
C ALA A 301 -8.79 -7.16 12.29
N LYS A 302 -8.57 -6.04 12.97
CA LYS A 302 -7.31 -5.30 12.94
C LYS A 302 -6.18 -6.03 13.65
N LEU A 303 -6.47 -6.76 14.72
CA LEU A 303 -5.48 -7.54 15.48
C LEU A 303 -4.88 -8.68 14.64
N GLN A 304 -5.64 -9.25 13.70
CA GLN A 304 -5.17 -10.32 12.82
C GLN A 304 -4.25 -9.82 11.69
N ARG A 305 -4.17 -8.50 11.47
CA ARG A 305 -3.36 -7.87 10.41
C ARG A 305 -2.05 -7.28 10.95
N SER A 306 -1.89 -7.23 12.26
CA SER A 306 -0.70 -6.72 12.97
C SER A 306 0.33 -7.81 13.18
#